data_c9960d7b22cf4e999f3f0060cb124f54
#
_entry.id   c9960d7b22cf4e999f3f0060cb124f54
#
_cell.length_a   1.000
_cell.length_b   1.000
_cell.length_c   1.000
_cell.angle_alpha   90.00
_cell.angle_beta   90.00
_cell.angle_gamma   90.00
#
_symmetry.space_group_name_H-M   'P 1'
#
loop_
_entity.id
_entity.type
_entity.pdbx_description
1 polymer ?
#
loop_
_entity_poly.entity_id
_entity_poly.type
_entity_poly.pdbx_seq_one_letter_code
_entity_poly.pdbx_strand_id
1 'polypeptide(L)'
;FEPSDTPEAILLMQEIKEWFAEIATGSINALLFGYSVQELVYDQDSDYIGIQWVGEKPMEWFEPKNDGRLIYRPEGTGQEYEVDQVFKFFMTRRKSTYKQPYGKALLTVVYWLDFFRKNGFKFWAKFLERFGTPILLGKCKDSDPTEMNQALLNAHAQSVISIDAEDDVQILSATSSSNAGTSF
;
A
#
# COMPACT_ATOMS: atom_id res chain seq x y z
N PHE A 1 1.49 -35.24 12.98
CA PHE A 1 0.79 -36.13 12.07
C PHE A 1 1.50 -37.49 12.15
N GLU A 2 0.90 -38.46 12.79
CA GLU A 2 1.39 -39.83 12.70
C GLU A 2 0.94 -40.36 11.33
N PRO A 3 1.86 -40.79 10.46
CA PRO A 3 1.48 -41.35 9.18
C PRO A 3 0.70 -42.64 9.42
N SER A 4 -0.45 -42.78 8.80
CA SER A 4 -1.15 -44.05 8.73
C SER A 4 -0.37 -45.03 7.85
N ASP A 5 -0.24 -46.27 8.24
CA ASP A 5 0.49 -47.29 7.51
C ASP A 5 -0.34 -47.91 6.36
N THR A 6 -1.48 -47.31 6.02
CA THR A 6 -2.29 -47.80 4.89
C THR A 6 -1.67 -47.36 3.55
N PRO A 7 -1.74 -48.21 2.50
CA PRO A 7 -1.18 -47.89 1.19
C PRO A 7 -1.69 -46.57 0.62
N GLU A 8 -2.98 -46.28 0.81
CA GLU A 8 -3.63 -45.07 0.34
C GLU A 8 -3.09 -43.81 1.06
N ALA A 9 -2.80 -43.93 2.37
CA ALA A 9 -2.23 -42.81 3.15
C ALA A 9 -0.78 -42.52 2.73
N ILE A 10 -0.01 -43.53 2.38
CA ILE A 10 1.37 -43.39 1.87
C ILE A 10 1.34 -42.67 0.52
N LEU A 11 0.48 -43.08 -0.41
CA LEU A 11 0.32 -42.38 -1.70
C LEU A 11 -0.09 -40.92 -1.52
N LEU A 12 -1.10 -40.65 -0.70
CA LEU A 12 -1.54 -39.29 -0.42
C LEU A 12 -0.42 -38.44 0.17
N MET A 13 0.37 -39.00 1.06
CA MET A 13 1.53 -38.29 1.65
C MET A 13 2.63 -38.00 0.64
N GLN A 14 2.83 -38.87 -0.35
CA GLN A 14 3.76 -38.61 -1.46
C GLN A 14 3.28 -37.47 -2.35
N GLU A 15 2.03 -37.47 -2.76
CA GLU A 15 1.37 -36.43 -3.52
C GLU A 15 1.49 -35.06 -2.79
N ILE A 16 1.12 -35.04 -1.50
CA ILE A 16 1.21 -33.80 -0.70
C ILE A 16 2.66 -33.31 -0.61
N LYS A 17 3.64 -34.20 -0.47
CA LYS A 17 5.06 -33.80 -0.41
C LYS A 17 5.54 -33.21 -1.74
N GLU A 18 5.10 -33.78 -2.85
CA GLU A 18 5.47 -33.30 -4.19
C GLU A 18 4.97 -31.86 -4.40
N TRP A 19 3.72 -31.58 -4.05
CA TRP A 19 3.10 -30.27 -4.25
C TRP A 19 3.19 -29.33 -3.05
N PHE A 20 3.92 -29.71 -2.00
CA PHE A 20 3.95 -28.94 -0.74
C PHE A 20 4.49 -27.52 -0.93
N ALA A 21 5.50 -27.33 -1.76
CA ALA A 21 6.12 -26.03 -1.98
C ALA A 21 5.15 -25.05 -2.66
N GLU A 22 4.41 -25.51 -3.67
CA GLU A 22 3.40 -24.74 -4.40
C GLU A 22 2.22 -24.41 -3.49
N ILE A 23 1.71 -25.39 -2.76
CA ILE A 23 0.62 -25.22 -1.79
C ILE A 23 1.02 -24.20 -0.70
N ALA A 24 2.22 -24.34 -0.15
CA ALA A 24 2.71 -23.43 0.89
C ALA A 24 2.89 -22.01 0.36
N THR A 25 3.49 -21.86 -0.83
CA THR A 25 3.70 -20.55 -1.45
C THR A 25 2.38 -19.84 -1.72
N GLY A 26 1.42 -20.51 -2.36
CA GLY A 26 0.09 -19.95 -2.58
C GLY A 26 -0.65 -19.63 -1.29
N SER A 27 -0.49 -20.46 -0.25
CA SER A 27 -1.10 -20.19 1.06
C SER A 27 -0.48 -19.00 1.79
N ILE A 28 0.84 -18.74 1.60
CA ILE A 28 1.52 -17.57 2.17
C ILE A 28 0.97 -16.27 1.57
N ASN A 29 0.54 -16.27 0.32
CA ASN A 29 -0.06 -15.10 -0.31
C ASN A 29 -1.34 -14.64 0.40
N ALA A 30 -2.07 -15.54 1.05
CA ALA A 30 -3.19 -15.16 1.92
C ALA A 30 -2.77 -14.25 3.09
N LEU A 31 -1.51 -14.27 3.51
CA LEU A 31 -0.97 -13.34 4.51
C LEU A 31 -0.95 -11.90 3.98
N LEU A 32 -0.54 -11.73 2.73
CA LEU A 32 -0.40 -10.42 2.10
C LEU A 32 -1.76 -9.83 1.73
N PHE A 33 -2.62 -10.63 1.10
CA PHE A 33 -3.86 -10.16 0.49
C PHE A 33 -5.12 -10.44 1.33
N GLY A 34 -5.01 -11.29 2.37
CA GLY A 34 -6.12 -11.69 3.24
C GLY A 34 -6.67 -13.07 2.90
N TYR A 35 -6.69 -13.44 1.64
CA TYR A 35 -7.02 -14.79 1.17
C TYR A 35 -6.23 -15.13 -0.10
N SER A 36 -6.16 -16.38 -0.41
CA SER A 36 -5.66 -16.92 -1.70
C SER A 36 -6.52 -18.09 -2.13
N VAL A 37 -6.62 -18.32 -3.42
CA VAL A 37 -7.35 -19.44 -4.01
C VAL A 37 -6.41 -20.24 -4.86
N GLN A 38 -6.40 -21.55 -4.65
CA GLN A 38 -5.59 -22.48 -5.40
C GLN A 38 -6.49 -23.52 -6.07
N GLU A 39 -6.17 -23.88 -7.30
CA GLU A 39 -6.85 -24.91 -8.06
C GLU A 39 -6.06 -26.20 -8.00
N LEU A 40 -6.78 -27.30 -7.81
CA LEU A 40 -6.29 -28.67 -7.94
C LEU A 40 -6.72 -29.21 -9.30
N VAL A 41 -5.77 -29.66 -10.08
CA VAL A 41 -6.02 -30.38 -11.33
C VAL A 41 -5.62 -31.82 -11.13
N TYR A 42 -6.52 -32.70 -11.43
CA TYR A 42 -6.32 -34.12 -11.26
C TYR A 42 -6.02 -34.80 -12.59
N ASP A 43 -5.19 -35.80 -12.54
CA ASP A 43 -5.00 -36.75 -13.63
C ASP A 43 -5.47 -38.16 -13.18
N GLN A 44 -5.98 -38.90 -14.11
CA GLN A 44 -6.37 -40.26 -13.86
C GLN A 44 -5.32 -41.23 -14.46
N ASP A 45 -4.46 -41.73 -13.62
CA ASP A 45 -3.65 -42.86 -13.98
C ASP A 45 -4.47 -44.16 -13.79
N SER A 46 -4.00 -45.27 -14.33
CA SER A 46 -4.78 -46.50 -14.48
C SER A 46 -5.45 -47.05 -13.22
N ASP A 47 -4.89 -46.78 -12.04
CA ASP A 47 -5.33 -47.36 -10.78
C ASP A 47 -5.79 -46.33 -9.71
N TYR A 48 -5.46 -45.03 -9.85
CA TYR A 48 -5.85 -44.00 -8.90
C TYR A 48 -5.96 -42.63 -9.56
N ILE A 49 -6.60 -41.69 -8.87
CA ILE A 49 -6.66 -40.28 -9.26
C ILE A 49 -5.57 -39.56 -8.49
N GLY A 50 -4.53 -39.09 -9.19
CA GLY A 50 -3.45 -38.30 -8.65
C GLY A 50 -3.63 -36.80 -8.88
N ILE A 51 -2.80 -35.98 -8.23
CA ILE A 51 -2.75 -34.56 -8.46
C ILE A 51 -1.75 -34.25 -9.58
N GLN A 52 -2.24 -33.82 -10.73
CA GLN A 52 -1.42 -33.43 -11.85
C GLN A 52 -0.79 -32.07 -11.67
N TRP A 53 -1.53 -31.13 -11.07
CA TRP A 53 -1.06 -29.78 -10.88
C TRP A 53 -1.81 -29.08 -9.75
N VAL A 54 -1.07 -28.25 -9.00
CA VAL A 54 -1.61 -27.30 -8.01
C VAL A 54 -1.09 -25.93 -8.32
N GLY A 55 -1.95 -24.91 -8.34
CA GLY A 55 -1.50 -23.57 -8.57
C GLY A 55 -2.46 -22.49 -8.11
N GLU A 56 -1.88 -21.35 -7.78
CA GLU A 56 -2.64 -20.18 -7.37
C GLU A 56 -3.36 -19.56 -8.57
N LYS A 57 -4.57 -19.12 -8.34
CA LYS A 57 -5.38 -18.36 -9.31
C LYS A 57 -5.47 -16.90 -8.91
N PRO A 58 -5.64 -15.99 -9.90
CA PRO A 58 -5.85 -14.57 -9.62
C PRO A 58 -7.04 -14.39 -8.68
N MET A 59 -6.79 -13.72 -7.54
CA MET A 59 -7.82 -13.56 -6.52
C MET A 59 -8.97 -12.66 -6.96
N GLU A 60 -8.73 -11.80 -7.95
CA GLU A 60 -9.72 -10.91 -8.54
C GLU A 60 -10.88 -11.65 -9.20
N TRP A 61 -10.63 -12.90 -9.58
CA TRP A 61 -11.65 -13.78 -10.18
C TRP A 61 -12.59 -14.41 -9.16
N PHE A 62 -12.26 -14.29 -7.86
CA PHE A 62 -12.99 -14.99 -6.82
C PHE A 62 -13.56 -14.04 -5.78
N GLU A 63 -14.81 -14.29 -5.40
CA GLU A 63 -15.49 -13.54 -4.37
C GLU A 63 -15.96 -14.45 -3.24
N PRO A 64 -15.29 -14.47 -2.08
CA PRO A 64 -15.78 -15.18 -0.91
C PRO A 64 -17.04 -14.52 -0.35
N LYS A 65 -18.10 -15.27 -0.16
CA LYS A 65 -19.36 -14.81 0.45
C LYS A 65 -19.37 -15.07 1.97
N ASN A 66 -20.25 -14.35 2.67
CA ASN A 66 -20.41 -14.49 4.13
C ASN A 66 -20.97 -15.87 4.54
N ASP A 67 -21.69 -16.52 3.65
CA ASP A 67 -22.27 -17.86 3.84
C ASP A 67 -21.25 -19.00 3.61
N GLY A 68 -20.01 -18.65 3.28
CA GLY A 68 -18.94 -19.61 3.05
C GLY A 68 -18.75 -20.02 1.60
N ARG A 69 -19.66 -19.64 0.70
CA ARG A 69 -19.53 -19.94 -0.73
C ARG A 69 -18.40 -19.10 -1.35
N LEU A 70 -17.78 -19.65 -2.37
CA LEU A 70 -16.81 -18.99 -3.22
C LEU A 70 -17.41 -18.84 -4.61
N ILE A 71 -17.51 -17.63 -5.08
CA ILE A 71 -18.03 -17.31 -6.41
C ILE A 71 -16.85 -17.02 -7.35
N TYR A 72 -16.85 -17.64 -8.50
CA TYR A 72 -15.91 -17.40 -9.58
C TYR A 72 -16.51 -16.48 -10.64
N ARG A 73 -15.80 -15.41 -10.95
CA ARG A 73 -16.14 -14.43 -11.97
C ARG A 73 -15.04 -14.36 -13.01
N PRO A 74 -15.13 -15.12 -14.09
CA PRO A 74 -14.13 -15.05 -15.15
C PRO A 74 -14.13 -13.67 -15.79
N GLU A 75 -12.94 -13.16 -16.06
CA GLU A 75 -12.75 -11.87 -16.68
C GLU A 75 -13.47 -11.76 -18.03
N GLY A 76 -14.23 -10.70 -18.25
CA GLY A 76 -14.90 -10.41 -19.51
C GLY A 76 -16.26 -11.08 -19.76
N THR A 77 -16.72 -12.00 -18.91
CA THR A 77 -17.98 -12.71 -19.17
C THR A 77 -19.20 -12.17 -18.41
N GLY A 78 -18.98 -11.49 -17.29
CA GLY A 78 -20.06 -11.03 -16.40
C GLY A 78 -20.89 -12.14 -15.76
N GLN A 79 -20.53 -13.40 -15.96
CA GLN A 79 -21.20 -14.57 -15.38
C GLN A 79 -20.58 -14.94 -14.04
N GLU A 80 -21.41 -15.45 -13.14
CA GLU A 80 -20.99 -15.91 -11.81
C GLU A 80 -21.23 -17.40 -11.71
N TYR A 81 -20.22 -18.10 -11.18
CA TYR A 81 -20.30 -19.54 -10.94
C TYR A 81 -19.95 -19.83 -9.50
N GLU A 82 -20.75 -20.66 -8.85
CA GLU A 82 -20.39 -21.21 -7.55
C GLU A 82 -19.29 -22.27 -7.73
N VAL A 83 -18.26 -22.17 -6.91
CA VAL A 83 -17.05 -22.98 -7.06
C VAL A 83 -17.07 -24.16 -6.12
N ASP A 84 -16.69 -25.33 -6.63
CA ASP A 84 -16.45 -26.50 -5.81
C ASP A 84 -15.17 -26.31 -4.96
N GLN A 85 -15.36 -26.10 -3.66
CA GLN A 85 -14.30 -25.93 -2.68
C GLN A 85 -13.83 -27.25 -2.05
N VAL A 86 -14.45 -28.37 -2.39
CA VAL A 86 -14.11 -29.67 -1.81
C VAL A 86 -13.08 -30.38 -2.66
N PHE A 87 -13.31 -30.42 -3.97
CA PHE A 87 -12.48 -31.22 -4.87
C PHE A 87 -11.62 -30.41 -5.82
N LYS A 88 -12.04 -29.21 -6.18
CA LYS A 88 -11.35 -28.45 -7.23
C LYS A 88 -10.56 -27.26 -6.73
N PHE A 89 -11.11 -26.48 -5.82
CA PHE A 89 -10.47 -25.28 -5.31
C PHE A 89 -10.40 -25.30 -3.80
N PHE A 90 -9.29 -24.88 -3.26
CA PHE A 90 -9.22 -24.60 -1.84
C PHE A 90 -8.80 -23.13 -1.60
N MET A 91 -9.36 -22.57 -0.55
CA MET A 91 -9.13 -21.19 -0.19
C MET A 91 -8.47 -21.08 1.17
N THR A 92 -7.28 -20.49 1.20
CA THR A 92 -6.59 -20.11 2.44
C THR A 92 -7.03 -18.70 2.83
N ARG A 93 -7.39 -18.50 4.10
CA ARG A 93 -7.82 -17.19 4.64
C ARG A 93 -7.04 -16.83 5.89
N ARG A 94 -6.67 -15.57 5.99
CA ARG A 94 -6.00 -15.03 7.18
C ARG A 94 -6.98 -14.25 8.05
N LYS A 95 -7.23 -14.73 9.29
CA LYS A 95 -8.09 -14.04 10.28
C LYS A 95 -9.44 -13.59 9.69
N SER A 96 -10.06 -14.45 8.89
CA SER A 96 -11.41 -14.20 8.37
C SER A 96 -12.42 -14.21 9.51
N THR A 97 -13.48 -13.40 9.37
CA THR A 97 -14.62 -13.35 10.28
C THR A 97 -15.89 -13.40 9.47
N TYR A 98 -17.04 -13.70 10.11
CA TYR A 98 -18.34 -13.69 9.45
C TYR A 98 -18.62 -12.37 8.70
N LYS A 99 -18.22 -11.22 9.28
CA LYS A 99 -18.38 -9.90 8.64
C LYS A 99 -17.35 -9.59 7.57
N GLN A 100 -16.27 -10.33 7.53
CA GLN A 100 -15.15 -10.10 6.61
C GLN A 100 -14.63 -11.43 6.07
N PRO A 101 -15.31 -12.01 5.08
CA PRO A 101 -14.97 -13.34 4.52
C PRO A 101 -13.64 -13.33 3.76
N TYR A 102 -13.20 -12.19 3.26
CA TYR A 102 -11.90 -12.00 2.60
C TYR A 102 -10.69 -12.09 3.54
N GLY A 103 -10.93 -12.13 4.87
CA GLY A 103 -9.83 -12.07 5.82
C GLY A 103 -9.18 -10.69 5.95
N LYS A 104 -8.05 -10.63 6.66
CA LYS A 104 -7.31 -9.39 6.91
C LYS A 104 -5.99 -9.37 6.16
N ALA A 105 -5.90 -8.56 5.13
CA ALA A 105 -4.69 -8.35 4.36
C ALA A 105 -3.63 -7.58 5.17
N LEU A 106 -2.38 -8.05 5.14
CA LEU A 106 -1.25 -7.33 5.72
C LEU A 106 -0.94 -6.07 4.92
N LEU A 107 -1.08 -6.13 3.61
CA LEU A 107 -0.83 -5.01 2.70
C LEU A 107 -1.72 -3.80 2.99
N THR A 108 -2.93 -3.99 3.52
CA THR A 108 -3.80 -2.88 3.92
C THR A 108 -3.15 -1.98 4.98
N VAL A 109 -2.39 -2.57 5.90
CA VAL A 109 -1.66 -1.83 6.95
C VAL A 109 -0.42 -1.15 6.37
N VAL A 110 0.29 -1.87 5.50
CA VAL A 110 1.55 -1.39 4.89
C VAL A 110 1.30 -0.31 3.85
N TYR A 111 0.15 -0.32 3.19
CA TYR A 111 -0.20 0.63 2.12
C TYR A 111 0.00 2.10 2.53
N TRP A 112 -0.50 2.50 3.69
CA TRP A 112 -0.37 3.87 4.16
C TRP A 112 1.07 4.27 4.46
N LEU A 113 1.85 3.34 5.01
CA LEU A 113 3.28 3.57 5.27
C LEU A 113 4.05 3.74 3.96
N ASP A 114 3.78 2.92 2.96
CA ASP A 114 4.41 3.04 1.63
C ASP A 114 3.96 4.32 0.91
N PHE A 115 2.68 4.68 1.01
CA PHE A 115 2.17 5.94 0.48
C PHE A 115 2.89 7.15 1.07
N PHE A 116 3.02 7.20 2.40
CA PHE A 116 3.76 8.28 3.06
C PHE A 116 5.26 8.23 2.76
N ARG A 117 5.84 7.05 2.68
CA ARG A 117 7.25 6.89 2.29
C ARG A 117 7.50 7.44 0.88
N LYS A 118 6.69 7.08 -0.08
CA LYS A 118 6.82 7.52 -1.49
C LYS A 118 6.57 9.02 -1.67
N ASN A 119 5.60 9.56 -0.95
CA ASN A 119 5.20 10.96 -1.12
C ASN A 119 5.82 11.91 -0.09
N GLY A 120 6.36 11.40 1.02
CA GLY A 120 6.94 12.20 2.09
C GLY A 120 8.05 13.13 1.62
N PHE A 121 9.00 12.62 0.84
CA PHE A 121 10.06 13.43 0.25
C PHE A 121 9.52 14.51 -0.69
N LYS A 122 8.49 14.21 -1.46
CA LYS A 122 7.84 15.18 -2.34
C LYS A 122 7.13 16.29 -1.56
N PHE A 123 6.44 15.93 -0.49
CA PHE A 123 5.82 16.94 0.39
C PHE A 123 6.87 17.74 1.12
N TRP A 124 7.93 17.11 1.59
CA TRP A 124 9.04 17.79 2.25
C TRP A 124 9.78 18.73 1.30
N ALA A 125 10.08 18.31 0.07
CA ALA A 125 10.69 19.19 -0.94
C ALA A 125 9.81 20.41 -1.23
N LYS A 126 8.49 20.23 -1.40
CA LYS A 126 7.57 21.36 -1.56
C LYS A 126 7.50 22.28 -0.33
N PHE A 127 7.60 21.71 0.85
CA PHE A 127 7.70 22.50 2.07
C PHE A 127 8.97 23.34 2.10
N LEU A 128 10.13 22.73 1.77
CA LEU A 128 11.40 23.43 1.69
C LEU A 128 11.41 24.50 0.60
N GLU A 129 10.84 24.22 -0.57
CA GLU A 129 10.70 25.18 -1.65
C GLU A 129 9.91 26.41 -1.20
N ARG A 130 8.82 26.21 -0.47
CA ARG A 130 7.94 27.30 -0.03
C ARG A 130 8.43 28.04 1.21
N PHE A 131 9.04 27.35 2.16
CA PHE A 131 9.39 27.88 3.48
C PHE A 131 10.90 27.84 3.77
N GLY A 132 11.69 27.18 2.94
CA GLY A 132 13.14 27.11 3.06
C GLY A 132 13.82 28.41 2.62
N THR A 133 13.15 29.18 1.76
CA THR A 133 13.57 30.56 1.43
C THR A 133 12.79 31.54 2.30
N PRO A 134 13.48 32.42 3.03
CA PRO A 134 12.79 33.41 3.88
C PRO A 134 11.97 34.36 3.00
N ILE A 135 10.74 34.61 3.42
CA ILE A 135 9.91 35.64 2.79
C ILE A 135 10.29 36.98 3.40
N LEU A 136 10.78 37.87 2.57
CA LEU A 136 11.10 39.24 2.98
C LEU A 136 9.85 40.14 2.83
N LEU A 137 9.48 40.82 3.90
CA LEU A 137 8.38 41.78 3.90
C LEU A 137 8.97 43.16 4.10
N GLY A 138 8.92 44.01 3.08
CA GLY A 138 9.30 45.43 3.16
C GLY A 138 8.07 46.30 3.41
N LYS A 139 8.19 47.25 4.33
CA LYS A 139 7.21 48.31 4.58
C LYS A 139 7.83 49.63 4.22
N CYS A 140 7.24 50.32 3.27
CA CYS A 140 7.65 51.67 2.85
C CYS A 140 6.77 52.68 3.54
N LYS A 141 7.37 53.79 4.02
CA LYS A 141 6.62 54.91 4.59
C LYS A 141 6.44 56.01 3.58
N ASP A 142 7.52 56.46 2.95
CA ASP A 142 7.52 57.51 1.96
C ASP A 142 8.28 57.19 0.67
N SER A 143 8.92 56.03 0.57
CA SER A 143 9.64 55.54 -0.60
C SER A 143 8.70 54.83 -1.61
N ASP A 144 9.11 54.80 -2.88
CA ASP A 144 8.35 54.12 -3.92
C ASP A 144 8.34 52.57 -3.67
N PRO A 145 7.16 51.95 -3.59
CA PRO A 145 7.05 50.52 -3.44
C PRO A 145 7.80 49.70 -4.52
N THR A 146 7.99 50.27 -5.70
CA THR A 146 8.73 49.67 -6.80
C THR A 146 10.22 49.56 -6.51
N GLU A 147 10.81 50.59 -5.95
CA GLU A 147 12.22 50.63 -5.56
C GLU A 147 12.49 49.66 -4.41
N MET A 148 11.61 49.61 -3.41
CA MET A 148 11.68 48.64 -2.31
C MET A 148 11.59 47.21 -2.82
N ASN A 149 10.66 46.91 -3.73
CA ASN A 149 10.53 45.58 -4.30
C ASN A 149 11.81 45.16 -5.04
N GLN A 150 12.44 46.07 -5.77
CA GLN A 150 13.67 45.79 -6.48
C GLN A 150 14.86 45.57 -5.52
N ALA A 151 14.92 46.35 -4.43
CA ALA A 151 15.89 46.15 -3.36
C ALA A 151 15.73 44.79 -2.68
N LEU A 152 14.50 44.34 -2.39
CA LEU A 152 14.20 43.04 -1.82
C LEU A 152 14.56 41.86 -2.77
N LEU A 153 14.32 42.01 -4.07
CA LEU A 153 14.72 41.02 -5.07
C LEU A 153 16.24 40.90 -5.18
N ASN A 154 16.95 42.05 -5.14
CA ASN A 154 18.40 42.06 -5.15
C ASN A 154 18.99 41.47 -3.86
N ALA A 155 18.37 41.75 -2.72
CA ALA A 155 18.76 41.16 -1.43
C ALA A 155 18.58 39.63 -1.40
N HIS A 156 17.52 39.13 -1.97
CA HIS A 156 17.31 37.67 -2.10
C HIS A 156 18.42 37.01 -2.90
N ALA A 157 18.95 37.69 -3.91
CA ALA A 157 20.06 37.20 -4.74
C ALA A 157 21.44 37.37 -4.10
N GLN A 158 21.64 38.41 -3.28
CA GLN A 158 22.96 38.85 -2.77
C GLN A 158 23.13 38.75 -1.25
N SER A 159 22.12 38.38 -0.52
CA SER A 159 22.10 38.24 0.95
C SER A 159 22.40 39.55 1.73
N VAL A 160 22.28 40.72 1.09
CA VAL A 160 22.50 42.01 1.69
C VAL A 160 21.40 42.98 1.25
N ILE A 161 20.82 43.70 2.20
CA ILE A 161 19.86 44.79 1.98
C ILE A 161 20.42 46.09 2.56
N SER A 162 20.33 47.17 1.79
CA SER A 162 20.40 48.53 2.30
C SER A 162 19.03 49.17 2.16
N ILE A 163 18.48 49.66 3.26
CA ILE A 163 17.19 50.35 3.31
C ILE A 163 17.36 51.72 3.93
N ASP A 164 16.43 52.61 3.65
CA ASP A 164 16.40 53.93 4.28
C ASP A 164 16.02 53.83 5.76
N ALA A 165 16.42 54.79 6.57
CA ALA A 165 16.24 54.76 8.03
C ALA A 165 14.76 54.73 8.47
N GLU A 166 13.85 55.14 7.59
CA GLU A 166 12.41 55.16 7.86
C GLU A 166 11.67 53.90 7.36
N ASP A 167 12.35 53.02 6.60
CA ASP A 167 11.80 51.78 6.06
C ASP A 167 12.07 50.58 7.00
N ASP A 168 11.20 49.62 6.99
CA ASP A 168 11.30 48.39 7.83
C ASP A 168 11.25 47.11 6.96
N VAL A 169 12.17 46.20 7.21
CA VAL A 169 12.22 44.91 6.54
C VAL A 169 12.13 43.77 7.57
N GLN A 170 11.17 42.91 7.41
CA GLN A 170 10.94 41.77 8.29
C GLN A 170 11.10 40.45 7.55
N ILE A 171 11.75 39.48 8.20
CA ILE A 171 11.86 38.11 7.72
C ILE A 171 10.68 37.32 8.28
N LEU A 172 9.81 36.84 7.40
CA LEU A 172 8.73 35.94 7.78
C LEU A 172 9.23 34.50 7.71
N SER A 173 9.45 33.88 8.87
CA SER A 173 9.80 32.46 8.94
C SER A 173 8.58 31.64 9.34
N ALA A 174 8.49 30.40 8.81
CA ALA A 174 7.38 29.46 9.10
C ALA A 174 7.33 29.04 10.59
N THR A 175 8.40 29.30 11.35
CA THR A 175 8.53 28.93 12.76
C THR A 175 8.21 30.07 13.74
N SER A 176 7.91 31.27 13.29
CA SER A 176 7.47 32.34 14.17
C SER A 176 5.99 32.18 14.56
N SER A 177 5.67 31.15 15.32
CA SER A 177 4.48 31.20 16.16
C SER A 177 4.80 32.05 17.37
N SER A 178 4.11 33.19 17.48
CA SER A 178 3.93 33.99 18.69
C SER A 178 5.19 34.47 19.40
N ASN A 179 5.71 35.63 18.98
CA ASN A 179 5.96 36.70 19.95
C ASN A 179 5.81 38.07 19.24
N ALA A 180 4.60 38.47 19.03
CA ALA A 180 4.26 39.86 18.89
C ALA A 180 4.51 40.51 20.26
N GLY A 181 5.57 41.24 20.39
CA GLY A 181 5.76 42.07 21.57
C GLY A 181 7.13 41.98 22.24
N THR A 182 8.12 42.51 21.61
CA THR A 182 9.15 43.30 22.29
C THR A 182 9.62 44.36 21.32
N SER A 183 8.98 45.50 21.43
CA SER A 183 9.54 46.76 20.98
C SER A 183 10.77 47.07 21.83
N PHE A 184 11.86 47.31 21.17
CA PHE A 184 12.94 48.14 21.73
C PHE A 184 13.06 49.37 20.85
#